data_ce0b1541d0eeeb83c26e2b4c95ae39c8
#
_entry.id   ce0b1541d0eeeb83c26e2b4c95ae39c8
#
_cell.length_a   1.000
_cell.length_b   1.000
_cell.length_c   1.000
_cell.angle_alpha   90.00
_cell.angle_beta   90.00
_cell.angle_gamma   90.00
#
_symmetry.space_group_name_H-M   'P 1'
#
loop_
_entity.id
_entity.type
_entity.pdbx_description
1 polymer ?
#
loop_
_entity_poly.entity_id
_entity_poly.type
_entity_poly.pdbx_seq_one_letter_code
_entity_poly.pdbx_strand_id
1 'polypeptide(L)'
;SQNGNIEWLCFPDFDSPSIFASMLDREKGGAFGFEVSGDYRITQNYVPHTNILSTQFSSDEGEFVVLDYMPCYRSQDETGHYLPAELYRYIHWIKGKPRFKINYHPAPNYAQGQVILNITPQYIESYCSFDNKDRQYLYASLSLQDIKEKKEIILEKDEFLLLSYNEKVIPIDIEREKIEYCRTLVYWLNWTDRSKKYTLYNLSLIHISEPTRQAE
;
A
#
# COMPACT_ATOMS: atom_id res chain seq x y z
N SER A 1 -7.96 2.26 6.81
CA SER A 1 -8.59 2.53 8.15
C SER A 1 -7.53 2.76 9.22
N GLN A 2 -7.92 3.18 10.40
CA GLN A 2 -7.01 3.43 11.53
C GLN A 2 -6.28 2.17 12.01
N ASN A 3 -6.74 0.98 11.62
CA ASN A 3 -6.12 -0.30 11.96
C ASN A 3 -5.13 -0.79 10.89
N GLY A 4 -4.69 0.08 9.98
CA GLY A 4 -3.76 -0.28 8.89
C GLY A 4 -4.40 -1.14 7.78
N ASN A 5 -5.72 -1.27 7.74
CA ASN A 5 -6.40 -1.95 6.64
C ASN A 5 -6.60 -1.01 5.45
N ILE A 6 -6.28 -1.48 4.27
CA ILE A 6 -6.63 -0.85 3.00
C ILE A 6 -8.04 -1.31 2.65
N GLU A 7 -9.01 -0.42 2.78
CA GLU A 7 -10.44 -0.65 2.61
C GLU A 7 -10.96 -0.11 1.27
N TRP A 8 -10.13 0.68 0.59
CA TRP A 8 -10.40 1.20 -0.74
C TRP A 8 -9.10 1.29 -1.54
N LEU A 9 -9.08 0.70 -2.72
CA LEU A 9 -7.97 0.80 -3.68
C LEU A 9 -8.49 0.57 -5.09
N CYS A 10 -8.16 1.50 -5.99
CA CYS A 10 -8.35 1.38 -7.43
C CYS A 10 -6.99 1.32 -8.13
N PHE A 11 -6.84 0.44 -9.11
CA PHE A 11 -5.67 0.36 -9.98
C PHE A 11 -6.13 0.15 -11.43
N PRO A 12 -5.36 0.67 -12.44
CA PRO A 12 -4.14 1.49 -12.30
C PRO A 12 -4.42 2.94 -11.94
N ASP A 13 -5.61 3.46 -12.24
CA ASP A 13 -6.02 4.84 -12.05
C ASP A 13 -7.05 4.97 -10.91
N PHE A 14 -7.24 6.18 -10.38
CA PHE A 14 -8.16 6.42 -9.25
C PHE A 14 -9.64 6.21 -9.63
N ASP A 15 -9.98 6.28 -10.91
CA ASP A 15 -11.31 6.06 -11.48
C ASP A 15 -11.50 4.65 -12.07
N SER A 16 -10.48 3.80 -11.97
CA SER A 16 -10.56 2.38 -12.33
C SER A 16 -11.46 1.60 -11.37
N PRO A 17 -11.97 0.43 -11.78
CA PRO A 17 -12.69 -0.45 -10.86
C PRO A 17 -11.87 -0.80 -9.63
N SER A 18 -12.54 -0.89 -8.48
CA SER A 18 -11.85 -1.16 -7.21
C SER A 18 -11.30 -2.58 -7.14
N ILE A 19 -10.14 -2.73 -6.47
CA ILE A 19 -9.57 -4.01 -6.05
C ILE A 19 -10.01 -4.34 -4.62
N PHE A 20 -10.07 -3.32 -3.76
CA PHE A 20 -10.62 -3.39 -2.41
C PHE A 20 -11.69 -2.32 -2.26
N ALA A 21 -12.82 -2.67 -1.69
CA ALA A 21 -13.97 -1.79 -1.50
C ALA A 21 -14.76 -2.09 -0.22
N SER A 22 -14.12 -2.63 0.84
CA SER A 22 -14.79 -2.91 2.12
C SER A 22 -15.34 -1.64 2.79
N MET A 23 -14.89 -0.47 2.37
CA MET A 23 -15.48 0.81 2.77
C MET A 23 -16.94 0.94 2.31
N LEU A 24 -17.31 0.33 1.17
CA LEU A 24 -18.69 0.32 0.65
C LEU A 24 -19.49 -0.88 1.16
N ASP A 25 -18.86 -2.06 1.22
CA ASP A 25 -19.48 -3.30 1.68
C ASP A 25 -18.44 -4.13 2.44
N ARG A 26 -18.59 -4.20 3.75
CA ARG A 26 -17.62 -4.89 4.63
C ARG A 26 -17.55 -6.39 4.42
N GLU A 27 -18.62 -7.01 3.93
CA GLU A 27 -18.68 -8.47 3.72
C GLU A 27 -18.10 -8.87 2.37
N LYS A 28 -18.39 -8.11 1.31
CA LYS A 28 -18.05 -8.46 -0.07
C LYS A 28 -16.89 -7.67 -0.64
N GLY A 29 -16.69 -6.44 -0.17
CA GLY A 29 -15.79 -5.48 -0.81
C GLY A 29 -14.31 -5.82 -0.73
N GLY A 30 -13.92 -6.78 0.10
CA GLY A 30 -12.53 -7.17 0.27
C GLY A 30 -11.66 -6.10 0.93
N ALA A 31 -10.53 -6.52 1.49
CA ALA A 31 -9.58 -5.66 2.17
C ALA A 31 -8.17 -6.25 2.17
N PHE A 32 -7.17 -5.39 2.44
CA PHE A 32 -5.79 -5.81 2.62
C PHE A 32 -5.21 -5.19 3.89
N GLY A 33 -4.94 -6.01 4.90
CA GLY A 33 -4.51 -5.49 6.18
C GLY A 33 -3.93 -6.51 7.14
N PHE A 34 -3.79 -6.07 8.39
CA PHE A 34 -3.22 -6.83 9.48
C PHE A 34 -4.28 -7.09 10.53
N GLU A 35 -4.39 -8.33 10.96
CA GLU A 35 -5.21 -8.74 12.10
C GLU A 35 -4.26 -9.08 13.25
N VAL A 36 -4.23 -8.25 14.26
CA VAL A 36 -3.44 -8.46 15.48
C VAL A 36 -4.31 -9.10 16.56
N SER A 37 -3.75 -10.06 17.30
CA SER A 37 -4.42 -10.72 18.42
C SER A 37 -3.92 -10.12 19.74
N GLY A 38 -4.83 -9.76 20.65
CA GLY A 38 -4.50 -9.18 21.95
C GLY A 38 -4.59 -7.65 22.00
N ASP A 39 -4.09 -7.08 23.07
CA ASP A 39 -4.21 -5.64 23.37
C ASP A 39 -3.10 -4.85 22.63
N TYR A 40 -3.29 -4.62 21.34
CA TYR A 40 -2.44 -3.73 20.56
C TYR A 40 -2.96 -2.29 20.59
N ARG A 41 -2.08 -1.37 20.97
CA ARG A 41 -2.27 0.05 20.68
C ARG A 41 -1.84 0.33 19.26
N ILE A 42 -2.75 0.85 18.44
CA ILE A 42 -2.49 1.18 17.04
C ILE A 42 -2.51 2.71 16.90
N THR A 43 -1.46 3.27 16.32
CA THR A 43 -1.38 4.69 15.99
C THR A 43 -0.99 4.86 14.52
N GLN A 44 -1.61 5.85 13.86
CA GLN A 44 -1.39 6.07 12.43
C GLN A 44 -1.15 7.54 12.15
N ASN A 45 -0.06 7.83 11.44
CA ASN A 45 0.32 9.17 11.02
C ASN A 45 1.05 9.10 9.68
N TYR A 46 1.00 10.17 8.91
CA TYR A 46 1.91 10.30 7.78
C TYR A 46 3.33 10.58 8.25
N VAL A 47 4.31 9.99 7.55
CA VAL A 47 5.71 10.41 7.70
C VAL A 47 5.79 11.89 7.35
N PRO A 48 6.37 12.74 8.21
CA PRO A 48 6.33 14.20 8.02
C PRO A 48 6.75 14.62 6.62
N HIS A 49 5.94 15.49 6.00
CA HIS A 49 6.18 16.03 4.65
C HIS A 49 6.17 15.01 3.50
N THR A 50 5.49 13.87 3.68
CA THR A 50 5.36 12.82 2.66
C THR A 50 3.94 12.30 2.54
N ASN A 51 3.68 11.47 1.51
CA ASN A 51 2.46 10.67 1.38
C ASN A 51 2.68 9.21 1.86
N ILE A 52 3.73 8.96 2.63
CA ILE A 52 4.00 7.66 3.22
C ILE A 52 3.21 7.55 4.52
N LEU A 53 2.32 6.57 4.61
CA LEU A 53 1.51 6.34 5.80
C LEU A 53 2.23 5.37 6.72
N SER A 54 2.41 5.77 7.98
CA SER A 54 3.02 4.97 9.04
C SER A 54 1.95 4.51 10.01
N THR A 55 1.77 3.20 10.14
CA THR A 55 0.89 2.58 11.13
C THR A 55 1.73 1.78 12.12
N GLN A 56 1.77 2.23 13.36
CA GLN A 56 2.50 1.59 14.46
C GLN A 56 1.58 0.69 15.26
N PHE A 57 2.04 -0.53 15.50
CA PHE A 57 1.39 -1.54 16.33
C PHE A 57 2.28 -1.82 17.55
N SER A 58 1.78 -1.60 18.73
CA SER A 58 2.54 -1.75 19.98
C SER A 58 1.75 -2.55 21.02
N SER A 59 2.39 -3.55 21.60
CA SER A 59 1.86 -4.39 22.69
C SER A 59 2.99 -4.81 23.63
N ASP A 60 2.64 -5.50 24.71
CA ASP A 60 3.64 -6.08 25.63
C ASP A 60 4.48 -7.19 24.98
N GLU A 61 3.95 -7.87 23.96
CA GLU A 61 4.68 -8.92 23.23
C GLU A 61 5.71 -8.36 22.25
N GLY A 62 5.48 -7.15 21.71
CA GLY A 62 6.38 -6.54 20.75
C GLY A 62 5.78 -5.35 20.01
N GLU A 63 6.59 -4.82 19.11
CA GLU A 63 6.27 -3.60 18.38
C GLU A 63 6.78 -3.66 16.95
N PHE A 64 5.97 -3.21 16.00
CA PHE A 64 6.33 -3.06 14.61
C PHE A 64 5.60 -1.87 13.95
N VAL A 65 6.14 -1.41 12.85
CA VAL A 65 5.56 -0.33 12.04
C VAL A 65 5.33 -0.82 10.63
N VAL A 66 4.18 -0.50 10.06
CA VAL A 66 3.90 -0.70 8.63
C VAL A 66 3.99 0.65 7.93
N LEU A 67 4.85 0.75 6.92
CA LEU A 67 4.97 1.91 6.05
C LEU A 67 4.30 1.59 4.72
N ASP A 68 3.16 2.24 4.48
CA ASP A 68 2.37 2.07 3.26
C ASP A 68 2.68 3.20 2.28
N TYR A 69 3.07 2.86 1.06
CA TYR A 69 3.36 3.86 0.03
C TYR A 69 3.20 3.29 -1.39
N MET A 70 3.00 4.17 -2.34
CA MET A 70 3.11 3.90 -3.77
C MET A 70 4.37 4.59 -4.29
N PRO A 71 5.25 3.89 -5.02
CA PRO A 71 6.48 4.47 -5.54
C PRO A 71 6.20 5.72 -6.37
N CYS A 72 6.92 6.78 -6.07
CA CYS A 72 6.85 8.02 -6.80
C CYS A 72 8.21 8.70 -6.80
N TYR A 73 8.87 8.77 -7.97
CA TYR A 73 10.14 9.46 -8.14
C TYR A 73 10.37 9.83 -9.60
N ARG A 74 11.34 10.69 -9.86
CA ARG A 74 11.71 11.04 -11.23
C ARG A 74 12.42 9.88 -11.91
N SER A 75 12.07 9.65 -13.17
CA SER A 75 12.80 8.71 -14.01
C SER A 75 14.27 9.16 -14.21
N GLN A 76 15.15 8.21 -14.55
CA GLN A 76 16.58 8.50 -14.69
C GLN A 76 16.90 9.53 -15.78
N ASP A 77 16.06 9.62 -16.79
CA ASP A 77 16.17 10.58 -17.90
C ASP A 77 15.60 11.98 -17.56
N GLU A 78 15.12 12.17 -16.32
CA GLU A 78 14.48 13.40 -15.85
C GLU A 78 13.26 13.88 -16.65
N THR A 79 12.83 13.13 -17.67
CA THR A 79 11.74 13.52 -18.58
C THR A 79 10.37 13.17 -18.06
N GLY A 80 10.28 12.27 -17.08
CA GLY A 80 9.02 11.79 -16.53
C GLY A 80 9.08 11.38 -15.05
N HIS A 81 7.96 10.90 -14.56
CA HIS A 81 7.84 10.31 -13.23
C HIS A 81 7.65 8.80 -13.36
N TYR A 82 8.28 8.05 -12.48
CA TYR A 82 8.00 6.64 -12.28
C TYR A 82 6.85 6.53 -11.29
N LEU A 83 5.70 6.08 -11.77
CA LEU A 83 4.45 5.97 -11.02
C LEU A 83 3.81 4.61 -11.35
N PRO A 84 4.41 3.50 -10.94
CA PRO A 84 3.84 2.19 -11.21
C PRO A 84 2.55 1.98 -10.42
N ALA A 85 1.65 1.14 -10.94
CA ALA A 85 0.50 0.69 -10.20
C ALA A 85 0.91 -0.37 -9.17
N GLU A 86 1.67 0.04 -8.19
CA GLU A 86 2.27 -0.78 -7.14
C GLU A 86 2.00 -0.16 -5.76
N LEU A 87 1.66 -1.02 -4.81
CA LEU A 87 1.49 -0.65 -3.41
C LEU A 87 2.47 -1.45 -2.57
N TYR A 88 3.35 -0.75 -1.89
CA TYR A 88 4.32 -1.32 -0.96
C TYR A 88 3.83 -1.17 0.47
N ARG A 89 4.04 -2.22 1.26
CA ARG A 89 3.77 -2.29 2.70
C ARG A 89 5.02 -2.82 3.38
N TYR A 90 5.93 -1.94 3.74
CA TYR A 90 7.16 -2.28 4.45
C TYR A 90 6.86 -2.48 5.93
N ILE A 91 7.18 -3.66 6.44
CA ILE A 91 6.94 -4.07 7.83
C ILE A 91 8.26 -3.95 8.58
N HIS A 92 8.43 -2.87 9.31
CA HIS A 92 9.63 -2.61 10.10
C HIS A 92 9.49 -3.17 11.50
N TRP A 93 10.34 -4.13 11.84
CA TRP A 93 10.41 -4.71 13.17
C TRP A 93 11.12 -3.77 14.13
N ILE A 94 10.53 -3.49 15.29
CA ILE A 94 11.12 -2.63 16.32
C ILE A 94 11.68 -3.46 17.47
N LYS A 95 10.86 -4.31 18.06
CA LYS A 95 11.25 -5.13 19.22
C LYS A 95 10.27 -6.27 19.50
N GLY A 96 10.74 -7.25 20.30
CA GLY A 96 9.92 -8.36 20.79
C GLY A 96 9.56 -9.36 19.69
N LYS A 97 8.45 -10.06 19.88
CA LYS A 97 7.91 -11.05 18.94
C LYS A 97 6.43 -10.75 18.65
N PRO A 98 6.14 -9.60 17.99
CA PRO A 98 4.77 -9.25 17.66
C PRO A 98 4.16 -10.30 16.73
N ARG A 99 2.87 -10.56 16.92
CA ARG A 99 2.09 -11.56 16.20
C ARG A 99 0.95 -10.93 15.46
N PHE A 100 0.76 -11.35 14.21
CA PHE A 100 -0.33 -10.89 13.38
C PHE A 100 -0.69 -11.91 12.31
N LYS A 101 -1.85 -11.73 11.70
CA LYS A 101 -2.24 -12.40 10.45
C LYS A 101 -2.35 -11.36 9.36
N ILE A 102 -2.06 -11.76 8.13
CA ILE A 102 -2.32 -10.92 6.97
C ILE A 102 -3.66 -11.29 6.39
N ASN A 103 -4.55 -10.31 6.32
CA ASN A 103 -5.83 -10.42 5.64
C ASN A 103 -5.67 -9.88 4.22
N TYR A 104 -5.41 -10.77 3.26
CA TYR A 104 -5.41 -10.44 1.83
C TYR A 104 -6.67 -11.03 1.20
N HIS A 105 -7.66 -10.18 0.97
CA HIS A 105 -8.95 -10.54 0.38
C HIS A 105 -9.29 -9.57 -0.74
N PRO A 106 -8.72 -9.73 -1.94
CA PRO A 106 -9.07 -8.91 -3.09
C PRO A 106 -10.48 -9.21 -3.57
N ALA A 107 -11.18 -8.17 -3.99
CA ALA A 107 -12.53 -8.23 -4.55
C ALA A 107 -12.63 -7.32 -5.78
N PRO A 108 -11.86 -7.62 -6.85
CA PRO A 108 -11.76 -6.76 -8.02
C PRO A 108 -13.11 -6.51 -8.68
N ASN A 109 -13.20 -5.41 -9.40
CA ASN A 109 -14.39 -4.96 -10.08
C ASN A 109 -15.62 -4.87 -9.15
N TYR A 110 -15.46 -4.21 -8.00
CA TYR A 110 -16.52 -4.03 -7.00
C TYR A 110 -17.16 -5.35 -6.53
N ALA A 111 -16.36 -6.40 -6.35
CA ALA A 111 -16.81 -7.75 -6.00
C ALA A 111 -17.81 -8.39 -6.98
N GLN A 112 -17.79 -7.96 -8.24
CA GLN A 112 -18.64 -8.55 -9.29
C GLN A 112 -17.99 -9.82 -9.83
N GLY A 113 -18.15 -10.95 -9.12
CA GLY A 113 -17.72 -12.27 -9.60
C GLY A 113 -16.86 -13.02 -8.59
N GLN A 114 -16.51 -14.25 -8.98
CA GLN A 114 -15.63 -15.08 -8.14
C GLN A 114 -14.17 -14.67 -8.35
N VAL A 115 -13.45 -14.51 -7.24
CA VAL A 115 -12.02 -14.28 -7.25
C VAL A 115 -11.28 -15.61 -7.26
N ILE A 116 -10.34 -15.74 -8.18
CA ILE A 116 -9.42 -16.87 -8.25
C ILE A 116 -8.08 -16.43 -7.65
N LEU A 117 -7.58 -17.23 -6.70
CA LEU A 117 -6.28 -17.04 -6.06
C LEU A 117 -5.36 -18.21 -6.42
N ASN A 118 -4.35 -17.95 -7.23
CA ASN A 118 -3.31 -18.91 -7.59
C ASN A 118 -2.03 -18.60 -6.82
N ILE A 119 -1.50 -19.58 -6.10
CA ILE A 119 -0.19 -19.44 -5.44
C ILE A 119 0.89 -20.01 -6.33
N THR A 120 1.94 -19.23 -6.50
CA THR A 120 3.22 -19.66 -7.09
C THR A 120 4.32 -19.58 -6.01
N PRO A 121 5.52 -20.08 -6.26
CA PRO A 121 6.63 -19.89 -5.32
C PRO A 121 7.03 -18.43 -5.09
N GLN A 122 6.64 -17.50 -5.99
CA GLN A 122 7.10 -16.12 -5.98
C GLN A 122 6.00 -15.11 -5.63
N TYR A 123 4.72 -15.41 -5.90
CA TYR A 123 3.60 -14.48 -5.68
C TYR A 123 2.26 -15.22 -5.54
N ILE A 124 1.28 -14.53 -4.99
CA ILE A 124 -0.15 -14.89 -5.11
C ILE A 124 -0.72 -14.06 -6.25
N GLU A 125 -1.22 -14.72 -7.29
CA GLU A 125 -1.97 -14.09 -8.37
C GLU A 125 -3.46 -14.06 -8.00
N SER A 126 -4.12 -12.92 -8.17
CA SER A 126 -5.56 -12.78 -8.01
C SER A 126 -6.20 -12.14 -9.22
N TYR A 127 -7.36 -12.63 -9.63
CA TYR A 127 -8.13 -12.10 -10.75
C TYR A 127 -9.60 -12.53 -10.67
N CYS A 128 -10.47 -11.83 -11.41
CA CYS A 128 -11.87 -12.18 -11.50
C CYS A 128 -12.09 -13.29 -12.53
N SER A 129 -12.95 -14.27 -12.23
CA SER A 129 -13.18 -15.45 -13.08
C SER A 129 -13.76 -15.15 -14.47
N PHE A 130 -14.48 -14.05 -14.63
CA PHE A 130 -15.08 -13.66 -15.91
C PHE A 130 -14.29 -12.58 -16.67
N ASP A 131 -13.32 -11.93 -16.00
CA ASP A 131 -12.44 -10.94 -16.64
C ASP A 131 -10.99 -11.22 -16.28
N ASN A 132 -10.28 -11.87 -17.21
CA ASN A 132 -8.87 -12.25 -17.02
C ASN A 132 -7.88 -11.12 -17.31
N LYS A 133 -8.35 -9.90 -17.59
CA LYS A 133 -7.48 -8.79 -18.01
C LYS A 133 -6.79 -8.15 -16.81
N ASP A 134 -7.53 -8.04 -15.71
CA ASP A 134 -7.05 -7.33 -14.52
C ASP A 134 -6.51 -8.32 -13.49
N ARG A 135 -5.19 -8.38 -13.39
CA ARG A 135 -4.48 -9.29 -12.49
C ARG A 135 -3.73 -8.52 -11.43
N GLN A 136 -3.82 -9.01 -10.20
CA GLN A 136 -3.02 -8.50 -9.10
C GLN A 136 -2.00 -9.57 -8.70
N TYR A 137 -0.77 -9.14 -8.42
CA TYR A 137 0.32 -10.00 -7.98
C TYR A 137 0.78 -9.54 -6.60
N LEU A 138 0.54 -10.36 -5.58
CA LEU A 138 1.03 -10.11 -4.23
C LEU A 138 2.36 -10.85 -4.03
N TYR A 139 3.42 -10.11 -3.85
CA TYR A 139 4.73 -10.59 -3.46
C TYR A 139 4.94 -10.36 -1.96
N ALA A 140 5.72 -11.21 -1.33
CA ALA A 140 6.04 -11.08 0.09
C ALA A 140 7.40 -11.71 0.39
N SER A 141 8.11 -11.17 1.37
CA SER A 141 9.24 -11.87 2.01
C SER A 141 8.77 -12.92 3.01
N LEU A 142 7.50 -12.86 3.40
CA LEU A 142 6.80 -13.82 4.25
C LEU A 142 6.30 -15.03 3.44
N SER A 143 5.93 -16.10 4.15
CA SER A 143 5.33 -17.29 3.52
C SER A 143 3.98 -16.98 2.85
N LEU A 144 3.94 -17.06 1.52
CA LEU A 144 2.71 -16.85 0.74
C LEU A 144 1.61 -17.85 1.11
N GLN A 145 1.99 -19.06 1.50
CA GLN A 145 1.03 -20.08 1.94
C GLN A 145 0.37 -19.68 3.27
N ASP A 146 1.16 -19.15 4.23
CA ASP A 146 0.64 -18.71 5.52
C ASP A 146 -0.27 -17.47 5.36
N ILE A 147 0.05 -16.58 4.40
CA ILE A 147 -0.82 -15.45 4.04
C ILE A 147 -2.17 -15.97 3.51
N LYS A 148 -2.16 -16.92 2.56
CA LYS A 148 -3.40 -17.48 1.99
C LYS A 148 -4.24 -18.20 3.04
N GLU A 149 -3.60 -18.96 3.92
CA GLU A 149 -4.26 -19.72 4.98
C GLU A 149 -4.60 -18.86 6.21
N LYS A 150 -4.26 -17.56 6.20
CA LYS A 150 -4.44 -16.62 7.31
C LYS A 150 -3.85 -17.14 8.61
N LYS A 151 -2.67 -17.77 8.53
CA LYS A 151 -1.95 -18.24 9.71
C LYS A 151 -1.34 -17.08 10.48
N GLU A 152 -1.15 -17.29 11.77
CA GLU A 152 -0.43 -16.35 12.62
C GLU A 152 1.06 -16.35 12.27
N ILE A 153 1.59 -15.15 12.08
CA ILE A 153 2.98 -14.86 11.73
C ILE A 153 3.63 -14.20 12.94
N ILE A 154 4.82 -14.67 13.30
CA ILE A 154 5.67 -14.05 14.32
C ILE A 154 6.73 -13.24 13.60
N LEU A 155 6.80 -11.94 13.88
CA LEU A 155 7.78 -11.05 13.26
C LEU A 155 9.06 -11.02 14.11
N GLU A 156 10.21 -11.28 13.49
CA GLU A 156 11.53 -11.24 14.13
C GLU A 156 12.55 -10.36 13.38
N LYS A 157 12.17 -9.86 12.21
CA LYS A 157 12.97 -8.98 11.34
C LYS A 157 12.07 -8.17 10.42
N ASP A 158 12.68 -7.27 9.68
CA ASP A 158 11.97 -6.51 8.64
C ASP A 158 11.46 -7.42 7.52
N GLU A 159 10.22 -7.20 7.13
CA GLU A 159 9.54 -7.94 6.07
C GLU A 159 8.82 -6.96 5.14
N PHE A 160 8.34 -7.44 3.99
CA PHE A 160 7.55 -6.61 3.08
C PHE A 160 6.42 -7.37 2.41
N LEU A 161 5.45 -6.61 1.94
CA LEU A 161 4.38 -7.02 1.02
C LEU A 161 4.36 -6.02 -0.14
N LEU A 162 4.27 -6.51 -1.36
CA LEU A 162 4.12 -5.70 -2.56
C LEU A 162 2.94 -6.20 -3.38
N LEU A 163 1.98 -5.34 -3.62
CA LEU A 163 0.88 -5.59 -4.54
C LEU A 163 1.16 -4.84 -5.85
N SER A 164 1.31 -5.57 -6.95
CA SER A 164 1.48 -5.04 -8.30
C SER A 164 0.26 -5.35 -9.16
N TYR A 165 -0.10 -4.45 -10.06
CA TYR A 165 -1.22 -4.58 -10.97
C TYR A 165 -0.75 -4.82 -12.41
N ASN A 166 -1.22 -5.91 -13.02
CA ASN A 166 -0.96 -6.36 -14.40
C ASN A 166 0.52 -6.61 -14.75
N GLU A 167 1.46 -6.10 -14.00
CA GLU A 167 2.89 -6.27 -14.25
C GLU A 167 3.53 -7.17 -13.21
N LYS A 168 4.33 -8.14 -13.69
CA LYS A 168 5.14 -8.99 -12.81
C LYS A 168 6.46 -8.30 -12.53
N VAL A 169 6.77 -8.15 -11.25
CA VAL A 169 8.00 -7.51 -10.78
C VAL A 169 9.02 -8.57 -10.38
N ILE A 170 10.25 -8.51 -10.93
CA ILE A 170 11.35 -9.45 -10.65
C ILE A 170 12.69 -8.68 -10.67
N PRO A 171 13.65 -9.00 -9.79
CA PRO A 171 13.54 -9.67 -8.50
C PRO A 171 13.06 -8.72 -7.40
N ILE A 172 12.42 -9.25 -6.37
CA ILE A 172 11.98 -8.48 -5.21
C ILE A 172 12.62 -9.08 -3.96
N ASP A 173 13.37 -8.27 -3.26
CA ASP A 173 13.95 -8.54 -1.96
C ASP A 173 13.84 -7.33 -1.04
N ILE A 174 14.22 -7.49 0.21
CA ILE A 174 14.12 -6.44 1.23
C ILE A 174 15.03 -5.24 0.93
N GLU A 175 16.15 -5.44 0.22
CA GLU A 175 17.07 -4.37 -0.13
C GLU A 175 16.48 -3.49 -1.24
N ARG A 176 15.82 -4.10 -2.23
CA ARG A 176 15.06 -3.35 -3.24
C ARG A 176 13.93 -2.55 -2.60
N GLU A 177 13.18 -3.16 -1.69
CA GLU A 177 12.12 -2.49 -0.94
C GLU A 177 12.64 -1.21 -0.26
N LYS A 178 13.77 -1.30 0.45
CA LYS A 178 14.40 -0.14 1.11
C LYS A 178 14.80 0.95 0.13
N ILE A 179 15.27 0.58 -1.06
CA ILE A 179 15.64 1.54 -2.12
C ILE A 179 14.38 2.27 -2.62
N GLU A 180 13.30 1.56 -2.90
CA GLU A 180 12.05 2.16 -3.37
C GLU A 180 11.44 3.09 -2.31
N TYR A 181 11.49 2.69 -1.04
CA TYR A 181 11.11 3.54 0.09
C TYR A 181 11.94 4.84 0.13
N CYS A 182 13.28 4.72 0.08
CA CYS A 182 14.17 5.88 0.13
C CYS A 182 13.95 6.84 -1.05
N ARG A 183 13.78 6.32 -2.26
CA ARG A 183 13.50 7.12 -3.47
C ARG A 183 12.19 7.90 -3.32
N THR A 184 11.15 7.22 -2.88
CA THR A 184 9.82 7.81 -2.65
C THR A 184 9.88 8.87 -1.55
N LEU A 185 10.57 8.59 -0.44
CA LEU A 185 10.78 9.52 0.66
C LEU A 185 11.46 10.80 0.18
N VAL A 186 12.60 10.67 -0.52
CA VAL A 186 13.37 11.81 -1.05
C VAL A 186 12.53 12.62 -2.04
N TYR A 187 11.75 11.96 -2.89
CA TYR A 187 10.84 12.64 -3.81
C TYR A 187 9.86 13.56 -3.07
N TRP A 188 9.15 13.04 -2.07
CA TRP A 188 8.17 13.81 -1.31
C TRP A 188 8.80 14.93 -0.50
N LEU A 189 9.95 14.71 0.13
CA LEU A 189 10.67 15.75 0.86
C LEU A 189 11.08 16.90 -0.06
N ASN A 190 11.62 16.59 -1.24
CA ASN A 190 11.97 17.59 -2.25
C ASN A 190 10.74 18.33 -2.78
N TRP A 191 9.62 17.64 -2.99
CA TRP A 191 8.37 18.24 -3.44
C TRP A 191 7.83 19.22 -2.40
N THR A 192 7.79 18.82 -1.14
CA THR A 192 7.33 19.65 -0.02
C THR A 192 8.24 20.87 0.21
N ASP A 193 9.56 20.70 0.09
CA ASP A 193 10.49 21.82 0.26
C ASP A 193 10.33 22.86 -0.85
N ARG A 194 10.04 22.46 -2.06
CA ARG A 194 9.70 23.37 -3.16
C ARG A 194 8.42 24.14 -2.87
N SER A 195 7.39 23.48 -2.35
CA SER A 195 6.10 24.12 -2.07
C SER A 195 6.19 25.20 -1.00
N LYS A 196 7.10 25.07 -0.01
CA LYS A 196 7.35 26.10 1.02
C LYS A 196 7.78 27.45 0.44
N LYS A 197 8.43 27.47 -0.73
CA LYS A 197 8.85 28.72 -1.39
C LYS A 197 7.67 29.54 -1.90
N TYR A 198 6.51 28.94 -2.10
CA TYR A 198 5.29 29.62 -2.58
C TYR A 198 4.40 30.15 -1.46
N THR A 199 4.58 29.72 -0.22
CA THR A 199 3.79 30.20 0.94
C THR A 199 4.09 31.66 1.31
N LEU A 200 5.19 32.24 0.81
CA LEU A 200 5.53 33.66 0.99
C LEU A 200 4.56 34.62 0.27
N TYR A 201 3.69 34.14 -0.62
CA TYR A 201 2.79 34.99 -1.41
C TYR A 201 1.31 34.93 -0.97
N ASN A 202 0.99 34.38 0.19
CA ASN A 202 -0.39 34.27 0.70
C ASN A 202 -1.39 33.64 -0.31
N LEU A 203 -0.90 32.89 -1.29
CA LEU A 203 -1.74 32.14 -2.19
C LEU A 203 -2.21 30.89 -1.44
N SER A 204 -3.45 30.86 -1.06
CA SER A 204 -4.10 29.66 -0.55
C SER A 204 -3.92 28.53 -1.58
N LEU A 205 -3.41 27.39 -1.16
CA LEU A 205 -3.28 26.20 -2.03
C LEU A 205 -4.61 25.78 -2.68
N ILE A 206 -5.73 26.18 -2.09
CA ILE A 206 -7.08 25.98 -2.59
C ILE A 206 -7.30 26.69 -3.94
N HIS A 207 -6.69 27.83 -4.16
CA HIS A 207 -6.81 28.56 -5.42
C HIS A 207 -5.98 27.99 -6.58
N ILE A 208 -5.06 27.09 -6.30
CA ILE A 208 -4.23 26.41 -7.32
C ILE A 208 -4.91 25.12 -7.80
N SER A 209 -5.77 24.53 -6.98
CA SER A 209 -6.43 23.24 -7.26
C SER A 209 -7.83 23.38 -7.89
N GLU A 210 -8.46 24.55 -7.86
CA GLU A 210 -9.72 24.79 -8.55
C GLU A 210 -9.46 25.48 -9.91
N PRO A 211 -9.72 24.80 -11.04
CA PRO A 211 -9.83 25.50 -12.30
C PRO A 211 -11.01 26.47 -12.19
N THR A 212 -10.76 27.77 -12.24
CA THR A 212 -11.79 28.78 -12.38
C THR A 212 -12.65 28.42 -13.59
N ARG A 213 -13.83 27.87 -13.36
CA ARG A 213 -14.91 27.94 -14.35
C ARG A 213 -15.29 29.40 -14.48
N GLN A 214 -14.72 30.07 -15.44
CA GLN A 214 -15.30 31.28 -15.92
C GLN A 214 -16.65 30.88 -16.54
N ALA A 215 -17.74 31.30 -15.88
CA ALA A 215 -19.06 31.27 -16.48
C ALA A 215 -19.02 32.24 -17.67
N GLU A 216 -19.23 31.73 -18.86
CA GLU A 216 -19.72 32.50 -20.00
C GLU A 216 -21.20 32.84 -19.82
#